data_8cdc939127ba97904edddad739ed2633
#
_entry.id   8cdc939127ba97904edddad739ed2633
#
_cell.length_a   1.000
_cell.length_b   1.000
_cell.length_c   1.000
_cell.angle_alpha   90.00
_cell.angle_beta   90.00
_cell.angle_gamma   90.00
#
_symmetry.space_group_name_H-M   'P 1'
#
loop_
_entity.id
_entity.type
_entity.pdbx_description
1 polymer ?
#
loop_
_entity_poly.entity_id
_entity_poly.type
_entity_poly.pdbx_seq_one_letter_code
_entity_poly.pdbx_strand_id
1 'polypeptide(L)'
;MSAGTGIAHSEYNLEAKDTKIFQIWILPTETGAPPSWGAKPFPQGQREGFVTLASGKDGDDQSLRIRADARLVAANLKAGETAEYHLDEGRRAYLVPATGAIEVNGLRAQARDGVAIAHEQVLSVTAIEDSEIVLVDLA
;
A
#
# COMPACT_ATOMS: atom_id res chain seq x y z
N MET A 1 -5.98 -0.95 -11.18
CA MET A 1 -7.19 -0.81 -12.02
C MET A 1 -7.82 0.54 -11.74
N SER A 2 -8.19 1.30 -12.77
CA SER A 2 -8.97 2.53 -12.66
C SER A 2 -10.28 2.32 -13.42
N ALA A 3 -11.40 2.33 -12.70
CA ALA A 3 -12.71 1.95 -13.25
C ALA A 3 -13.23 2.94 -14.31
N GLY A 4 -12.90 4.23 -14.20
CA GLY A 4 -13.30 5.24 -15.18
C GLY A 4 -14.81 5.29 -15.40
N THR A 5 -15.25 5.11 -16.66
CA THR A 5 -16.69 5.04 -17.04
C THR A 5 -17.36 3.73 -16.63
N GLY A 6 -16.66 2.79 -16.06
CA GLY A 6 -17.13 1.50 -15.58
C GLY A 6 -16.30 0.34 -16.09
N ILE A 7 -16.06 -0.64 -15.23
CA ILE A 7 -15.33 -1.87 -15.55
C ILE A 7 -15.98 -3.04 -14.81
N ALA A 8 -16.17 -4.15 -15.51
CA ALA A 8 -16.53 -5.42 -14.92
C ALA A 8 -15.29 -6.31 -14.89
N HIS A 9 -15.06 -6.97 -13.78
CA HIS A 9 -13.94 -7.92 -13.63
C HIS A 9 -14.33 -9.06 -12.71
N SER A 10 -13.53 -10.09 -12.75
CA SER A 10 -13.62 -11.23 -11.83
C SER A 10 -12.22 -11.64 -11.41
N GLU A 11 -12.12 -12.20 -10.22
CA GLU A 11 -10.86 -12.65 -9.64
C GLU A 11 -10.95 -14.17 -9.40
N TYR A 12 -9.93 -14.89 -9.82
CA TYR A 12 -9.85 -16.33 -9.66
C TYR A 12 -8.51 -16.71 -9.05
N ASN A 13 -8.54 -17.59 -8.07
CA ASN A 13 -7.33 -18.24 -7.60
C ASN A 13 -7.04 -19.43 -8.51
N LEU A 14 -5.97 -19.35 -9.30
CA LEU A 14 -5.49 -20.41 -10.18
C LEU A 14 -4.39 -21.28 -9.54
N GLU A 15 -4.04 -20.96 -8.29
CA GLU A 15 -3.01 -21.68 -7.54
C GLU A 15 -3.62 -22.87 -6.78
N ALA A 16 -2.78 -23.88 -6.49
CA ALA A 16 -3.19 -25.03 -5.67
C ALA A 16 -3.32 -24.70 -4.17
N LYS A 17 -2.90 -23.50 -3.76
CA LYS A 17 -2.94 -23.03 -2.36
C LYS A 17 -3.90 -21.85 -2.23
N ASP A 18 -4.41 -21.64 -1.03
CA ASP A 18 -5.21 -20.46 -0.72
C ASP A 18 -4.41 -19.17 -0.97
N THR A 19 -5.04 -18.24 -1.66
CA THR A 19 -4.50 -16.90 -1.92
C THR A 19 -5.23 -15.88 -1.05
N LYS A 20 -4.48 -15.02 -0.40
CA LYS A 20 -5.00 -13.86 0.32
C LYS A 20 -4.75 -12.61 -0.51
N ILE A 21 -5.76 -11.77 -0.63
CA ILE A 21 -5.68 -10.52 -1.38
C ILE A 21 -6.16 -9.36 -0.51
N PHE A 22 -5.64 -8.16 -0.80
CA PHE A 22 -6.23 -6.90 -0.35
C PHE A 22 -6.93 -6.25 -1.53
N GLN A 23 -8.20 -5.89 -1.34
CA GLN A 23 -8.92 -5.04 -2.26
C GLN A 23 -8.96 -3.63 -1.67
N ILE A 24 -8.28 -2.70 -2.31
CA ILE A 24 -8.12 -1.33 -1.84
C ILE A 24 -8.85 -0.41 -2.81
N TRP A 25 -9.79 0.40 -2.28
CA TRP A 25 -10.55 1.37 -3.04
C TRP A 25 -10.03 2.77 -2.72
N ILE A 26 -9.58 3.48 -3.75
CA ILE A 26 -9.10 4.86 -3.67
C ILE A 26 -9.95 5.71 -4.60
N LEU A 27 -10.46 6.84 -4.11
CA LEU A 27 -11.23 7.75 -4.93
C LEU A 27 -10.32 8.38 -6.01
N PRO A 28 -10.75 8.38 -7.28
CA PRO A 28 -9.96 8.99 -8.35
C PRO A 28 -10.03 10.52 -8.28
N THR A 29 -9.02 11.17 -8.83
CA THR A 29 -8.96 12.64 -8.97
C THR A 29 -9.85 13.16 -10.10
N GLU A 30 -10.22 12.29 -11.05
CA GLU A 30 -11.09 12.62 -12.17
C GLU A 30 -12.07 11.49 -12.47
N THR A 31 -13.23 11.83 -12.98
CA THR A 31 -14.28 10.89 -13.37
C THR A 31 -14.43 10.83 -14.89
N GLY A 32 -15.06 9.76 -15.40
CA GLY A 32 -15.44 9.66 -16.83
C GLY A 32 -14.30 9.30 -17.78
N ALA A 33 -13.08 9.09 -17.30
CA ALA A 33 -11.98 8.63 -18.14
C ALA A 33 -12.19 7.16 -18.61
N PRO A 34 -11.60 6.71 -19.72
CA PRO A 34 -11.66 5.32 -20.12
C PRO A 34 -11.14 4.37 -19.03
N PRO A 35 -11.75 3.18 -18.85
CA PRO A 35 -11.23 2.19 -17.91
C PRO A 35 -9.80 1.79 -18.27
N SER A 36 -9.01 1.48 -17.25
CA SER A 36 -7.66 0.95 -17.45
C SER A 36 -7.29 -0.03 -16.33
N TRP A 37 -6.46 -1.01 -16.66
CA TRP A 37 -5.90 -1.93 -15.70
C TRP A 37 -4.48 -2.34 -16.08
N GLY A 38 -3.73 -2.81 -15.11
CA GLY A 38 -2.43 -3.39 -15.33
C GLY A 38 -2.11 -4.35 -14.18
N ALA A 39 -1.23 -5.28 -14.44
CA ALA A 39 -0.65 -6.17 -13.44
C ALA A 39 0.87 -6.15 -13.57
N LYS A 40 1.55 -6.20 -12.45
CA LYS A 40 3.00 -6.22 -12.39
C LYS A 40 3.43 -7.14 -11.24
N PRO A 41 4.34 -8.08 -11.49
CA PRO A 41 4.95 -8.81 -10.39
C PRO A 41 5.79 -7.83 -9.57
N PHE A 42 5.58 -7.84 -8.28
CA PHE A 42 6.45 -7.11 -7.36
C PHE A 42 7.53 -8.04 -6.86
N PRO A 43 8.77 -7.55 -6.77
CA PRO A 43 9.85 -8.37 -6.27
C PRO A 43 9.52 -8.84 -4.86
N GLN A 44 9.44 -10.15 -4.72
CA GLN A 44 9.38 -10.79 -3.42
C GLN A 44 10.81 -10.91 -2.89
N GLY A 45 11.05 -10.43 -1.68
CA GLY A 45 12.37 -10.49 -1.04
C GLY A 45 12.56 -9.32 -0.08
N GLN A 46 13.55 -9.46 0.79
CA GLN A 46 13.98 -8.37 1.68
C GLN A 46 14.35 -7.15 0.84
N ARG A 47 13.68 -6.05 1.11
CA ARG A 47 14.02 -4.73 0.61
C ARG A 47 14.15 -3.82 1.80
N GLU A 48 15.15 -2.99 1.76
CA GLU A 48 15.25 -1.91 2.72
C GLU A 48 14.09 -0.93 2.49
N GLY A 49 13.16 -0.85 3.45
CA GLY A 49 12.10 0.13 3.47
C GLY A 49 10.86 -0.15 2.61
N PHE A 50 10.11 0.91 2.38
CA PHE A 50 8.86 0.89 1.61
C PHE A 50 9.12 0.97 0.10
N VAL A 51 8.38 0.20 -0.66
CA VAL A 51 8.42 0.16 -2.13
C VAL A 51 7.08 0.61 -2.68
N THR A 52 7.09 1.55 -3.63
CA THR A 52 5.88 2.00 -4.32
C THR A 52 5.39 0.92 -5.30
N LEU A 53 4.18 0.44 -5.06
CA LEU A 53 3.51 -0.57 -5.89
C LEU A 53 2.62 0.07 -6.95
N ALA A 54 1.87 1.10 -6.56
CA ALA A 54 1.01 1.85 -7.45
C ALA A 54 1.01 3.33 -7.06
N SER A 55 0.97 4.22 -8.05
CA SER A 55 1.02 5.66 -7.81
C SER A 55 0.28 6.45 -8.86
N GLY A 56 -0.36 7.53 -8.42
CA GLY A 56 -0.87 8.59 -9.28
C GLY A 56 0.09 9.78 -9.41
N LYS A 57 1.21 9.76 -8.71
CA LYS A 57 2.19 10.87 -8.70
C LYS A 57 3.19 10.72 -9.85
N ASP A 58 3.68 11.86 -10.32
CA ASP A 58 4.76 11.88 -11.31
C ASP A 58 6.10 11.50 -10.65
N GLY A 59 6.98 10.88 -11.40
CA GLY A 59 8.27 10.39 -10.92
C GLY A 59 8.26 8.96 -10.37
N ASP A 60 7.09 8.37 -10.16
CA ASP A 60 6.95 6.98 -9.70
C ASP A 60 6.81 5.98 -10.88
N ASP A 61 7.62 6.15 -11.93
CA ASP A 61 7.50 5.44 -13.23
C ASP A 61 7.68 3.92 -13.12
N GLN A 62 8.30 3.44 -12.04
CA GLN A 62 8.48 2.02 -11.78
C GLN A 62 7.24 1.35 -11.16
N SER A 63 6.24 2.12 -10.76
CA SER A 63 5.01 1.64 -10.15
C SER A 63 3.89 1.41 -11.18
N LEU A 64 2.79 0.79 -10.75
CA LEU A 64 1.55 0.76 -11.55
C LEU A 64 0.89 2.15 -11.50
N ARG A 65 0.54 2.71 -12.65
CA ARG A 65 -0.15 4.01 -12.71
C ARG A 65 -1.59 3.88 -12.27
N ILE A 66 -2.02 4.74 -11.34
CA ILE A 66 -3.40 4.91 -10.91
C ILE A 66 -3.84 6.37 -11.09
N ARG A 67 -5.14 6.61 -11.22
CA ARG A 67 -5.71 7.95 -11.41
C ARG A 67 -6.22 8.52 -10.08
N ALA A 68 -5.34 8.60 -9.11
CA ALA A 68 -5.64 9.14 -7.79
C ALA A 68 -4.41 9.88 -7.26
N ASP A 69 -4.59 10.93 -6.48
CA ASP A 69 -3.48 11.54 -5.75
C ASP A 69 -3.13 10.69 -4.53
N ALA A 70 -2.54 9.56 -4.83
CA ALA A 70 -2.20 8.54 -3.84
C ALA A 70 -0.95 7.74 -4.25
N ARG A 71 -0.30 7.15 -3.26
CA ARG A 71 0.67 6.06 -3.40
C ARG A 71 0.21 4.85 -2.61
N LEU A 72 0.29 3.69 -3.23
CA LEU A 72 0.23 2.41 -2.54
C LEU A 72 1.66 1.90 -2.40
N VAL A 73 2.11 1.74 -1.18
CA VAL A 73 3.45 1.25 -0.87
C VAL A 73 3.38 0.02 0.02
N ALA A 74 4.41 -0.82 -0.02
CA ALA A 74 4.52 -1.98 0.83
C ALA A 74 5.94 -2.17 1.34
N ALA A 75 6.06 -2.82 2.49
CA ALA A 75 7.34 -3.24 3.06
C ALA A 75 7.24 -4.66 3.63
N ASN A 76 8.35 -5.38 3.54
CA ASN A 76 8.54 -6.66 4.22
C ASN A 76 9.68 -6.47 5.23
N LEU A 77 9.36 -6.57 6.51
CA LEU A 77 10.30 -6.36 7.59
C LEU A 77 10.45 -7.63 8.42
N LYS A 78 11.67 -7.94 8.78
CA LYS A 78 11.97 -8.96 9.78
C LYS A 78 11.77 -8.41 11.18
N ALA A 79 11.50 -9.28 12.14
CA ALA A 79 11.39 -8.90 13.54
C ALA A 79 12.60 -8.07 13.99
N GLY A 80 12.33 -6.90 14.56
CA GLY A 80 13.33 -5.91 14.98
C GLY A 80 13.80 -4.93 13.90
N GLU A 81 13.45 -5.13 12.61
CA GLU A 81 13.75 -4.16 11.56
C GLU A 81 12.81 -2.96 11.62
N THR A 82 13.32 -1.80 11.26
CA THR A 82 12.56 -0.55 11.17
C THR A 82 12.67 0.03 9.77
N ALA A 83 11.54 0.49 9.23
CA ALA A 83 11.48 1.25 7.99
C ALA A 83 10.79 2.60 8.25
N GLU A 84 11.27 3.63 7.56
CA GLU A 84 10.65 4.96 7.60
C GLU A 84 9.90 5.26 6.30
N TYR A 85 8.76 5.92 6.44
CA TYR A 85 8.02 6.48 5.32
C TYR A 85 7.76 7.96 5.57
N HIS A 86 8.05 8.79 4.57
CA HIS A 86 7.87 10.24 4.66
C HIS A 86 6.58 10.66 3.95
N LEU A 87 5.71 11.33 4.70
CA LEU A 87 4.50 11.98 4.19
C LEU A 87 4.78 13.46 3.93
N ASP A 88 4.36 13.96 2.78
CA ASP A 88 4.35 15.40 2.51
C ASP A 88 3.36 16.10 3.45
N GLU A 89 3.54 17.41 3.65
CA GLU A 89 2.66 18.22 4.49
C GLU A 89 1.19 18.12 4.04
N GLY A 90 0.28 17.93 5.00
CA GLY A 90 -1.15 17.83 4.76
C GLY A 90 -1.64 16.45 4.28
N ARG A 91 -0.74 15.53 3.95
CA ARG A 91 -1.11 14.19 3.53
C ARG A 91 -1.48 13.30 4.73
N ARG A 92 -2.20 12.24 4.43
CA ARG A 92 -2.66 11.23 5.38
C ARG A 92 -2.22 9.86 4.91
N ALA A 93 -2.16 8.91 5.85
CA ALA A 93 -1.90 7.53 5.48
C ALA A 93 -2.88 6.58 6.16
N TYR A 94 -3.07 5.43 5.53
CA TYR A 94 -3.75 4.29 6.12
C TYR A 94 -2.84 3.08 5.99
N LEU A 95 -2.44 2.52 7.13
CA LEU A 95 -1.48 1.43 7.21
C LEU A 95 -2.15 0.17 7.76
N VAL A 96 -1.82 -0.97 7.17
CA VAL A 96 -2.30 -2.29 7.59
C VAL A 96 -1.13 -3.28 7.58
N PRO A 97 -0.78 -3.90 8.70
CA PRO A 97 0.05 -5.10 8.67
C PRO A 97 -0.79 -6.25 8.08
N ALA A 98 -0.38 -6.76 6.93
CA ALA A 98 -1.02 -7.91 6.30
C ALA A 98 -0.77 -9.18 7.10
N THR A 99 0.44 -9.29 7.63
CA THR A 99 0.89 -10.36 8.54
C THR A 99 1.76 -9.79 9.64
N GLY A 100 1.95 -10.53 10.72
CA GLY A 100 2.82 -10.17 11.84
C GLY A 100 2.23 -9.10 12.75
N ALA A 101 3.11 -8.44 13.49
CA ALA A 101 2.80 -7.34 14.40
C ALA A 101 3.85 -6.24 14.28
N ILE A 102 3.43 -5.00 14.36
CA ILE A 102 4.28 -3.82 14.19
C ILE A 102 4.05 -2.80 15.29
N GLU A 103 4.99 -1.87 15.40
CA GLU A 103 4.80 -0.60 16.10
C GLU A 103 5.03 0.53 15.09
N VAL A 104 4.09 1.48 14.99
CA VAL A 104 4.20 2.69 14.17
C VAL A 104 4.07 3.91 15.08
N ASN A 105 5.12 4.74 15.14
CA ASN A 105 5.19 5.94 16.00
C ASN A 105 4.74 5.66 17.45
N GLY A 106 5.10 4.50 18.02
CA GLY A 106 4.72 4.08 19.37
C GLY A 106 3.35 3.41 19.50
N LEU A 107 2.57 3.30 18.43
CA LEU A 107 1.30 2.60 18.41
C LEU A 107 1.50 1.16 17.90
N ARG A 108 1.09 0.16 18.68
CA ARG A 108 1.13 -1.25 18.29
C ARG A 108 -0.09 -1.61 17.44
N ALA A 109 0.15 -2.36 16.37
CA ALA A 109 -0.88 -2.92 15.50
C ALA A 109 -0.55 -4.38 15.17
N GLN A 110 -1.58 -5.22 15.18
CA GLN A 110 -1.49 -6.64 14.82
C GLN A 110 -1.96 -6.86 13.38
N ALA A 111 -1.73 -8.05 12.86
CA ALA A 111 -2.19 -8.42 11.53
C ALA A 111 -3.66 -8.06 11.30
N ARG A 112 -3.92 -7.29 10.24
CA ARG A 112 -5.22 -6.78 9.79
C ARG A 112 -5.81 -5.64 10.59
N ASP A 113 -5.12 -5.13 11.62
CA ASP A 113 -5.50 -3.86 12.22
C ASP A 113 -5.29 -2.72 11.21
N GLY A 114 -6.19 -1.75 11.19
CA GLY A 114 -6.06 -0.55 10.37
C GLY A 114 -5.61 0.63 11.21
N VAL A 115 -4.53 1.28 10.80
CA VAL A 115 -4.01 2.48 11.46
C VAL A 115 -4.24 3.69 10.55
N ALA A 116 -5.15 4.57 10.95
CA ALA A 116 -5.36 5.85 10.27
C ALA A 116 -4.37 6.89 10.82
N ILE A 117 -3.64 7.55 9.93
CA ILE A 117 -2.54 8.45 10.26
C ILE A 117 -2.79 9.81 9.65
N ALA A 118 -2.70 10.85 10.47
CA ALA A 118 -2.84 12.24 10.06
C ALA A 118 -1.93 13.12 10.92
N HIS A 119 -1.44 14.22 10.35
CA HIS A 119 -0.57 15.20 11.02
C HIS A 119 0.81 14.66 11.42
N GLU A 120 1.25 13.61 10.75
CA GLU A 120 2.58 13.01 10.87
C GLU A 120 3.35 13.24 9.57
N GLN A 121 4.62 13.62 9.66
CA GLN A 121 5.49 13.76 8.49
C GLN A 121 6.41 12.55 8.31
N VAL A 122 6.72 11.85 9.39
CA VAL A 122 7.57 10.67 9.37
C VAL A 122 6.87 9.53 10.10
N LEU A 123 6.74 8.41 9.42
CA LEU A 123 6.24 7.18 9.98
C LEU A 123 7.41 6.23 10.20
N SER A 124 7.76 6.00 11.45
CA SER A 124 8.75 5.01 11.83
C SER A 124 8.02 3.71 12.17
N VAL A 125 8.21 2.69 11.35
CA VAL A 125 7.52 1.40 11.47
C VAL A 125 8.51 0.32 11.83
N THR A 126 8.38 -0.22 13.02
CA THR A 126 9.23 -1.32 13.53
C THR A 126 8.45 -2.63 13.57
N ALA A 127 8.97 -3.67 12.97
CA ALA A 127 8.39 -4.99 13.02
C ALA A 127 8.67 -5.66 14.38
N ILE A 128 7.61 -6.07 15.07
CA ILE A 128 7.69 -6.86 16.31
C ILE A 128 7.85 -8.35 15.97
N GLU A 129 7.21 -8.77 14.89
CA GLU A 129 7.31 -10.08 14.27
C GLU A 129 7.60 -9.90 12.78
N ASP A 130 8.02 -10.93 12.07
CA ASP A 130 8.14 -10.90 10.61
C ASP A 130 6.82 -10.41 10.00
N SER A 131 6.84 -9.26 9.33
CA SER A 131 5.64 -8.54 8.93
C SER A 131 5.65 -8.13 7.47
N GLU A 132 4.51 -8.32 6.82
CA GLU A 132 4.19 -7.69 5.53
C GLU A 132 3.27 -6.50 5.80
N ILE A 133 3.61 -5.34 5.26
CA ILE A 133 2.94 -4.08 5.55
C ILE A 133 2.48 -3.45 4.25
N VAL A 134 1.24 -2.98 4.25
CA VAL A 134 0.66 -2.18 3.16
C VAL A 134 0.30 -0.81 3.72
N LEU A 135 0.67 0.25 2.99
CA LEU A 135 0.36 1.62 3.35
C LEU A 135 -0.19 2.35 2.13
N VAL A 136 -1.27 3.08 2.32
CA VAL A 136 -1.83 3.99 1.32
C VAL A 136 -1.59 5.43 1.81
N ASP A 137 -0.83 6.18 1.02
CA ASP A 137 -0.57 7.61 1.20
C ASP A 137 -1.57 8.39 0.35
N LEU A 138 -2.31 9.32 0.94
CA LEU A 138 -3.45 10.03 0.37
C LEU A 138 -3.29 11.55 0.55
N ALA A 139 -3.87 12.33 -0.37
CA ALA A 139 -4.03 13.78 -0.22
C ALA A 139 -5.02 14.12 0.90
#